data_f4793540fa4ac231f33d29dcf9a2d810
#
_entry.id   f4793540fa4ac231f33d29dcf9a2d810
#
_cell.length_a   1.000
_cell.length_b   1.000
_cell.length_c   1.000
_cell.angle_alpha   90.00
_cell.angle_beta   90.00
_cell.angle_gamma   90.00
#
_symmetry.space_group_name_H-M   'P 1'
#
loop_
_entity.id
_entity.type
_entity.pdbx_description
1 polymer ?
#
loop_
_entity_poly.entity_id
_entity_poly.type
_entity_poly.pdbx_seq_one_letter_code
_entity_poly.pdbx_strand_id
1 'polypeptide(L)'
;MPSAPSALIYVVDDDAAVLHSTRFLLESEGHRVETFACGRELLAAFPGPSPAMVLLDQVMPGMEGLEVFARLRDLDPRVSVVLVTGHPDPRIRTRARAAGLPLIEKPLAFDALAGMIAAEDDRTRHPFQA
;
A
#
# COMPACT_ATOMS: atom_id res chain seq x y z
N MET A 1 18.42 19.35 -11.60
CA MET A 1 18.53 17.92 -11.45
C MET A 1 17.17 17.29 -11.23
N PRO A 2 16.73 16.52 -12.16
CA PRO A 2 15.46 15.86 -11.95
C PRO A 2 15.62 14.81 -10.86
N SER A 3 14.93 14.99 -9.78
CA SER A 3 14.85 13.95 -8.78
C SER A 3 13.90 12.86 -9.29
N ALA A 4 14.04 11.67 -8.76
CA ALA A 4 13.03 10.66 -8.99
C ALA A 4 11.68 11.24 -8.56
N PRO A 5 10.60 10.93 -9.26
CA PRO A 5 9.28 11.41 -8.84
C PRO A 5 8.99 10.96 -7.42
N SER A 6 8.57 11.87 -6.59
CA SER A 6 8.17 11.52 -5.23
C SER A 6 6.69 11.14 -5.26
N ALA A 7 6.35 10.08 -4.58
CA ALA A 7 4.97 9.64 -4.44
C ALA A 7 4.59 9.71 -2.97
N LEU A 8 3.30 9.92 -2.70
CA LEU A 8 2.77 9.80 -1.35
C LEU A 8 2.34 8.36 -1.16
N ILE A 9 2.91 7.71 -0.16
CA ILE A 9 2.65 6.29 0.10
C ILE A 9 2.15 6.15 1.53
N TYR A 10 1.06 5.44 1.69
CA TYR A 10 0.54 5.10 3.00
C TYR A 10 0.96 3.67 3.35
N VAL A 11 1.45 3.47 4.56
CA VAL A 11 1.87 2.15 5.04
C VAL A 11 1.07 1.82 6.28
N VAL A 12 0.40 0.68 6.27
CA VAL A 12 -0.48 0.26 7.36
C VAL A 12 -0.02 -1.09 7.89
N ASP A 13 0.39 -1.12 9.14
CA ASP A 13 0.87 -2.34 9.80
C ASP A 13 0.82 -2.10 11.30
N ASP A 14 0.41 -3.11 12.07
CA ASP A 14 0.35 -2.98 13.53
C ASP A 14 1.71 -3.15 14.21
N ASP A 15 2.72 -3.55 13.47
CA ASP A 15 4.08 -3.71 13.98
C ASP A 15 4.87 -2.42 13.76
N ALA A 16 5.17 -1.73 14.85
CA ALA A 16 5.87 -0.44 14.79
C ALA A 16 7.25 -0.56 14.14
N ALA A 17 7.94 -1.66 14.35
CA ALA A 17 9.26 -1.86 13.75
C ALA A 17 9.16 -1.99 12.22
N VAL A 18 8.13 -2.67 11.74
CA VAL A 18 7.87 -2.79 10.30
C VAL A 18 7.54 -1.44 9.70
N LEU A 19 6.67 -0.67 10.37
CA LEU A 19 6.33 0.68 9.91
C LEU A 19 7.59 1.54 9.79
N HIS A 20 8.44 1.49 10.81
CA HIS A 20 9.64 2.32 10.84
C HIS A 20 10.61 1.95 9.71
N SER A 21 10.88 0.67 9.53
CA SER A 21 11.83 0.23 8.51
C SER A 21 11.30 0.44 7.10
N THR A 22 10.00 0.21 6.88
CA THR A 22 9.39 0.44 5.57
C THR A 22 9.42 1.92 5.23
N ARG A 23 9.07 2.78 6.20
CA ARG A 23 9.13 4.21 6.01
C ARG A 23 10.54 4.68 5.66
N PHE A 24 11.53 4.16 6.38
CA PHE A 24 12.92 4.54 6.14
C PHE A 24 13.34 4.21 4.71
N LEU A 25 13.01 3.00 4.24
CA LEU A 25 13.36 2.56 2.90
C LEU A 25 12.69 3.44 1.84
N LEU A 26 11.42 3.72 2.00
CA LEU A 26 10.67 4.50 1.01
C LEU A 26 11.10 5.96 1.00
N GLU A 27 11.36 6.54 2.17
CA GLU A 27 11.83 7.92 2.25
C GLU A 27 13.24 8.05 1.66
N SER A 28 14.06 7.02 1.79
CA SER A 28 15.40 7.05 1.21
C SER A 28 15.35 7.08 -0.32
N GLU A 29 14.24 6.67 -0.91
CA GLU A 29 14.02 6.73 -2.36
C GLU A 29 13.29 8.00 -2.80
N GLY A 30 13.08 8.93 -1.87
CA GLY A 30 12.48 10.22 -2.19
C GLY A 30 10.97 10.29 -2.08
N HIS A 31 10.33 9.24 -1.56
CA HIS A 31 8.88 9.24 -1.40
C HIS A 31 8.46 9.86 -0.07
N ARG A 32 7.25 10.40 -0.03
CA ARG A 32 6.64 10.85 1.22
C ARG A 32 5.83 9.69 1.78
N VAL A 33 5.94 9.45 3.07
CA VAL A 33 5.33 8.28 3.70
C VAL A 33 4.52 8.70 4.91
N GLU A 34 3.28 8.24 4.97
CA GLU A 34 2.44 8.33 6.15
C GLU A 34 2.22 6.91 6.67
N THR A 35 2.33 6.72 7.98
CA THR A 35 2.18 5.40 8.58
C THR A 35 0.95 5.35 9.46
N PHE A 36 0.29 4.20 9.48
CA PHE A 36 -0.91 3.96 10.26
C PHE A 36 -0.79 2.63 10.97
N ALA A 37 -1.15 2.58 12.24
CA ALA A 37 -1.01 1.37 13.05
C ALA A 37 -2.20 0.42 12.91
N CYS A 38 -3.28 0.86 12.30
CA CYS A 38 -4.46 0.01 12.10
C CYS A 38 -5.31 0.55 10.95
N GLY A 39 -6.24 -0.29 10.51
CA GLY A 39 -7.12 0.08 9.40
C GLY A 39 -8.02 1.26 9.70
N ARG A 40 -8.47 1.38 10.94
CA ARG A 40 -9.34 2.50 11.34
C ARG A 40 -8.64 3.84 11.17
N GLU A 41 -7.37 3.92 11.54
CA GLU A 41 -6.59 5.13 11.37
C GLU A 41 -6.42 5.47 9.89
N LEU A 42 -6.17 4.45 9.07
CA LEU A 42 -6.07 4.66 7.62
C LEU A 42 -7.37 5.24 7.07
N LEU A 43 -8.50 4.62 7.40
CA LEU A 43 -9.78 5.04 6.86
C LEU A 43 -10.14 6.46 7.30
N ALA A 44 -9.71 6.86 8.50
CA ALA A 44 -9.95 8.21 9.01
C ALA A 44 -9.17 9.28 8.23
N ALA A 45 -8.14 8.89 7.48
CA ALA A 45 -7.39 9.83 6.65
C ALA A 45 -8.12 10.18 5.34
N PHE A 46 -9.25 9.54 5.07
CA PHE A 46 -10.05 9.81 3.88
C PHE A 46 -11.38 10.48 4.29
N PRO A 47 -11.88 11.43 3.49
CA PRO A 47 -11.23 12.01 2.33
C PRO A 47 -10.06 12.92 2.72
N GLY A 48 -9.09 12.97 1.86
CA GLY A 48 -7.88 13.76 2.08
C GLY A 48 -7.00 13.63 0.86
N PRO A 49 -5.71 13.94 0.98
CA PRO A 49 -4.80 13.73 -0.13
C PRO A 49 -4.82 12.26 -0.54
N SER A 50 -4.98 12.01 -1.82
CA SER A 50 -5.01 10.65 -2.32
C SER A 50 -3.58 10.12 -2.48
N PRO A 51 -3.20 9.03 -1.81
CA PRO A 51 -1.87 8.49 -2.01
C PRO A 51 -1.74 7.80 -3.35
N ALA A 52 -0.50 7.69 -3.82
CA ALA A 52 -0.22 6.92 -5.03
C ALA A 52 -0.38 5.44 -4.75
N MET A 53 -0.14 5.00 -3.52
CA MET A 53 -0.21 3.59 -3.15
C MET A 53 -0.43 3.44 -1.66
N VAL A 54 -1.16 2.40 -1.28
CA VAL A 54 -1.33 1.98 0.12
C VAL A 54 -0.73 0.58 0.25
N LEU A 55 0.25 0.43 1.12
CA LEU A 55 0.79 -0.88 1.51
C LEU A 55 0.04 -1.32 2.76
N LEU A 56 -0.72 -2.37 2.65
CA LEU A 56 -1.71 -2.73 3.67
C LEU A 56 -1.44 -4.13 4.18
N ASP A 57 -1.13 -4.25 5.46
CA ASP A 57 -0.92 -5.54 6.09
C ASP A 57 -2.25 -6.28 6.22
N GLN A 58 -2.23 -7.58 5.90
CA GLN A 58 -3.43 -8.41 6.00
C GLN A 58 -3.78 -8.77 7.44
N VAL A 59 -2.76 -9.04 8.26
CA VAL A 59 -3.00 -9.54 9.61
C VAL A 59 -2.83 -8.40 10.61
N MET A 60 -3.97 -7.87 11.06
CA MET A 60 -3.99 -6.78 12.04
C MET A 60 -5.14 -7.02 13.02
N PRO A 61 -4.98 -6.60 14.28
CA PRO A 61 -6.08 -6.69 15.24
C PRO A 61 -7.27 -5.83 14.82
N GLY A 62 -8.44 -6.33 15.04
CA GLY A 62 -9.68 -5.59 14.83
C GLY A 62 -10.24 -5.68 13.44
N MET A 63 -9.46 -5.36 12.43
CA MET A 63 -9.93 -5.36 11.04
C MET A 63 -8.81 -5.87 10.15
N GLU A 64 -9.07 -6.95 9.43
CA GLU A 64 -8.05 -7.49 8.52
C GLU A 64 -7.90 -6.61 7.27
N GLY A 65 -6.76 -6.76 6.60
CA GLY A 65 -6.44 -5.93 5.45
C GLY A 65 -7.46 -6.00 4.33
N LEU A 66 -7.98 -7.19 4.02
CA LEU A 66 -8.99 -7.32 2.97
C LEU A 66 -10.27 -6.57 3.31
N GLU A 67 -10.63 -6.52 4.56
CA GLU A 67 -11.79 -5.75 5.01
C GLU A 67 -11.54 -4.25 4.89
N VAL A 68 -10.35 -3.81 5.27
CA VAL A 68 -9.95 -2.41 5.13
C VAL A 68 -9.99 -2.01 3.66
N PHE A 69 -9.49 -2.87 2.78
CA PHE A 69 -9.49 -2.62 1.35
C PHE A 69 -10.90 -2.40 0.81
N ALA A 70 -11.84 -3.25 1.23
CA ALA A 70 -13.22 -3.12 0.76
C ALA A 70 -13.81 -1.77 1.16
N ARG A 71 -13.56 -1.33 2.39
CA ARG A 71 -14.06 -0.03 2.86
C ARG A 71 -13.35 1.13 2.18
N LEU A 72 -12.04 0.99 1.97
CA LEU A 72 -11.25 2.01 1.32
C LEU A 72 -11.70 2.22 -0.12
N ARG A 73 -12.04 1.15 -0.81
CA ARG A 73 -12.52 1.21 -2.19
C ARG A 73 -13.81 2.01 -2.30
N ASP A 74 -14.66 1.97 -1.27
CA ASP A 74 -15.87 2.78 -1.23
C ASP A 74 -15.57 4.26 -1.05
N LEU A 75 -14.49 4.58 -0.35
CA LEU A 75 -14.10 5.97 -0.09
C LEU A 75 -13.30 6.55 -1.25
N ASP A 76 -12.49 5.74 -1.89
CA ASP A 76 -11.64 6.16 -3.01
C ASP A 76 -11.52 5.00 -3.99
N PRO A 77 -12.41 4.93 -5.01
CA PRO A 77 -12.41 3.80 -5.95
C PRO A 77 -11.14 3.68 -6.79
N ARG A 78 -10.31 4.72 -6.84
CA ARG A 78 -9.11 4.71 -7.67
C ARG A 78 -7.84 4.43 -6.89
N VAL A 79 -7.94 4.25 -5.58
CA VAL A 79 -6.75 4.05 -4.77
C VAL A 79 -6.07 2.74 -5.15
N SER A 80 -4.74 2.77 -5.28
CA SER A 80 -3.95 1.58 -5.50
C SER A 80 -3.53 0.98 -4.18
N VAL A 81 -3.86 -0.28 -3.98
CA VAL A 81 -3.55 -0.98 -2.74
C VAL A 81 -2.74 -2.23 -3.07
N VAL A 82 -1.71 -2.47 -2.28
CA VAL A 82 -0.95 -3.72 -2.31
C VAL A 82 -1.10 -4.37 -0.94
N LEU A 83 -1.59 -5.59 -0.93
CA LEU A 83 -1.76 -6.34 0.30
C LEU A 83 -0.44 -7.02 0.67
N VAL A 84 -0.06 -6.96 1.92
CA VAL A 84 1.19 -7.52 2.41
C VAL A 84 0.88 -8.55 3.49
N THR A 85 1.51 -9.72 3.41
CA THR A 85 1.29 -10.75 4.42
C THR A 85 2.60 -11.42 4.81
N GLY A 86 2.75 -11.71 6.12
CA GLY A 86 3.85 -12.51 6.63
C GLY A 86 3.51 -14.00 6.70
N HIS A 87 2.26 -14.35 6.45
CA HIS A 87 1.78 -15.72 6.57
C HIS A 87 1.08 -16.13 5.29
N PRO A 88 1.79 -16.79 4.36
CA PRO A 88 1.17 -17.26 3.13
C PRO A 88 0.01 -18.19 3.44
N ASP A 89 -1.16 -17.83 2.96
CA ASP A 89 -2.38 -18.62 3.14
C ASP A 89 -3.09 -18.65 1.80
N PRO A 90 -3.33 -19.86 1.25
CA PRO A 90 -4.00 -19.97 -0.04
C PRO A 90 -5.36 -19.27 -0.08
N ARG A 91 -6.08 -19.23 1.04
CA ARG A 91 -7.39 -18.55 1.09
C ARG A 91 -7.24 -17.04 0.92
N ILE A 92 -6.22 -16.47 1.55
CA ILE A 92 -5.95 -15.03 1.42
C ILE A 92 -5.52 -14.73 -0.01
N ARG A 93 -4.68 -15.57 -0.58
CA ARG A 93 -4.23 -15.40 -1.96
C ARG A 93 -5.40 -15.45 -2.94
N THR A 94 -6.32 -16.39 -2.74
CA THR A 94 -7.52 -16.50 -3.57
C THR A 94 -8.42 -15.29 -3.43
N ARG A 95 -8.64 -14.83 -2.20
CA ARG A 95 -9.46 -13.63 -1.94
C ARG A 95 -8.86 -12.38 -2.54
N ALA A 96 -7.55 -12.21 -2.42
CA ALA A 96 -6.85 -11.06 -2.99
C ALA A 96 -6.96 -11.07 -4.52
N ARG A 97 -6.78 -12.23 -5.12
CA ARG A 97 -6.91 -12.36 -6.58
C ARG A 97 -8.32 -12.02 -7.04
N ALA A 98 -9.32 -12.52 -6.33
CA ALA A 98 -10.72 -12.24 -6.68
C ALA A 98 -11.05 -10.74 -6.57
N ALA A 99 -10.37 -10.03 -5.67
CA ALA A 99 -10.55 -8.60 -5.51
C ALA A 99 -9.68 -7.77 -6.45
N GLY A 100 -8.86 -8.41 -7.27
CA GLY A 100 -7.93 -7.72 -8.17
C GLY A 100 -6.80 -7.03 -7.42
N LEU A 101 -6.42 -7.55 -6.27
CA LEU A 101 -5.51 -6.91 -5.33
C LEU A 101 -4.15 -7.62 -5.36
N PRO A 102 -3.06 -6.91 -5.73
CA PRO A 102 -1.74 -7.51 -5.66
C PRO A 102 -1.39 -7.91 -4.23
N LEU A 103 -0.73 -9.04 -4.10
CA LEU A 103 -0.33 -9.59 -2.81
C LEU A 103 1.17 -9.84 -2.83
N ILE A 104 1.88 -9.31 -1.84
CA ILE A 104 3.30 -9.63 -1.65
C ILE A 104 3.52 -10.18 -0.26
N GLU A 105 4.53 -11.01 -0.12
CA GLU A 105 4.87 -11.65 1.13
C GLU A 105 6.00 -10.90 1.83
N LYS A 106 5.95 -10.86 3.15
CA LYS A 106 7.04 -10.31 3.96
C LYS A 106 8.21 -11.31 4.00
N PRO A 107 9.44 -10.83 4.13
CA PRO A 107 9.84 -9.44 4.18
C PRO A 107 9.71 -8.77 2.81
N LEU A 108 9.45 -7.47 2.80
CA LEU A 108 9.27 -6.75 1.55
C LEU A 108 10.55 -6.72 0.76
N ALA A 109 10.51 -7.25 -0.47
CA ALA A 109 11.65 -7.14 -1.38
C ALA A 109 11.68 -5.73 -1.92
N PHE A 110 12.76 -5.03 -1.64
CA PHE A 110 12.90 -3.64 -2.04
C PHE A 110 12.70 -3.44 -3.55
N ASP A 111 13.32 -4.31 -4.35
CA ASP A 111 13.22 -4.17 -5.80
C ASP A 111 11.80 -4.36 -6.31
N ALA A 112 11.07 -5.33 -5.74
CA ALA A 112 9.69 -5.56 -6.13
C ALA A 112 8.81 -4.38 -5.76
N LEU A 113 9.03 -3.82 -4.56
CA LEU A 113 8.28 -2.68 -4.09
C LEU A 113 8.56 -1.45 -4.94
N ALA A 114 9.83 -1.20 -5.24
CA ALA A 114 10.22 -0.07 -6.07
C ALA A 114 9.61 -0.16 -7.47
N GLY A 115 9.57 -1.37 -8.03
CA GLY A 115 8.96 -1.58 -9.33
C GLY A 115 7.46 -1.32 -9.32
N MET A 116 6.76 -1.72 -8.28
CA MET A 116 5.34 -1.48 -8.15
C MET A 116 5.03 0.01 -8.05
N ILE A 117 5.82 0.74 -7.26
CA ILE A 117 5.64 2.17 -7.08
C ILE A 117 5.90 2.90 -8.39
N ALA A 118 6.95 2.53 -9.10
CA ALA A 118 7.29 3.15 -10.37
C ALA A 118 6.20 2.92 -11.41
N ALA A 119 5.66 1.71 -11.47
CA ALA A 119 4.58 1.39 -12.39
C ALA A 119 3.32 2.20 -12.09
N GLU A 120 2.99 2.38 -10.82
CA GLU A 120 1.82 3.13 -10.42
C GLU A 120 1.98 4.62 -10.72
N ASP A 121 3.16 5.16 -10.47
CA ASP A 121 3.45 6.56 -10.79
C ASP A 121 3.34 6.81 -12.29
N ASP A 122 3.85 5.89 -13.09
CA ASP A 122 3.78 6.00 -14.53
C ASP A 122 2.33 5.99 -15.04
N ARG A 123 1.49 5.09 -14.49
CA ARG A 123 0.08 5.05 -14.85
C ARG A 123 -0.64 6.35 -14.49
N THR A 124 -0.30 6.92 -13.34
CA THR A 124 -0.90 8.17 -12.91
C THR A 124 -0.49 9.33 -13.82
N ARG A 125 0.76 9.31 -14.30
CA ARG A 125 1.28 10.36 -15.16
C ARG A 125 0.72 10.30 -16.56
N HIS A 126 0.44 9.10 -17.05
CA HIS A 126 0.06 8.89 -18.44
C HIS A 126 -1.27 8.15 -18.53
N PRO A 127 -2.34 8.73 -17.97
CA PRO A 127 -3.61 8.02 -17.88
C PRO A 127 -4.29 7.76 -19.21
N PHE A 128 -3.88 8.47 -20.26
CA PHE A 128 -4.48 8.32 -21.57
C PHE A 128 -3.59 7.58 -22.56
N GLN A 129 -2.50 7.04 -22.09
CA GLN A 129 -1.64 6.28 -22.96
C GLN A 129 -2.25 4.90 -23.16
N ALA A 130 -2.58 4.62 -24.37
CA ALA A 130 -3.19 3.35 -24.70
C ALA A 130 -2.13 2.31 -25.01
#